data_75e2dc373af4a0d55a385d360ff7df24
#
_entry.id   75e2dc373af4a0d55a385d360ff7df24
#
_cell.length_a   1.000
_cell.length_b   1.000
_cell.length_c   1.000
_cell.angle_alpha   90.00
_cell.angle_beta   90.00
_cell.angle_gamma   90.00
#
_symmetry.space_group_name_H-M   'P 1'
#
loop_
_entity.id
_entity.type
_entity.pdbx_description
1 polymer ?
#
loop_
_entity_poly.entity_id
_entity_poly.type
_entity_poly.pdbx_seq_one_letter_code
_entity_poly.pdbx_strand_id
1 'polypeptide(L)'
;MKKSVSGGKNRHEIGFDELNHQDKSIVEKALNRGATRREAMSLLMAGGLSVAAAGTIVTAAKKAVAAMPVKGGSVRMAPSLHGPDDHIIPAQFTSTIDYTRGRCHYNSLVQLDDDIVPQPELAEEFGSNANASEWTFKLRKDVSFHDGSKFDADDVMYTMAMHYGDDSISVVKSLVAGVKEWKKVGQYEVKAILESPNSDLATLLGEKQFKIMKNGSADDPLPTGTGPYTLEDFQPGVRSKHIRNENYWREGANFDSVEVFAITDPVARVNALLSGDVDMVAQVDPKAVKLVEATDGVEIKSTPSSSYMGMCMMLDKSPGNNPDFVKGMKFLHRRDKIVKSILKGQGTVGNDHPINRAFGPDFCSELPIQAYDPDQAKFHLKKSGITSAECYVAEVSPGITDASLMWQRECQKIGFDLKIKKVP
;
A
#
# COMPACT_ATOMS: atom_id res chain seq x y z
N MET A 1 -29.51 -25.38 -30.75
CA MET A 1 -28.66 -26.49 -30.31
C MET A 1 -28.43 -26.37 -28.80
N LYS A 2 -29.06 -27.25 -28.03
CA LYS A 2 -28.94 -27.31 -26.55
C LYS A 2 -27.56 -27.85 -26.19
N LYS A 3 -26.76 -27.10 -25.41
CA LYS A 3 -25.65 -27.68 -24.64
C LYS A 3 -25.99 -27.58 -23.16
N SER A 4 -26.00 -28.74 -22.56
CA SER A 4 -26.33 -29.05 -21.19
C SER A 4 -25.35 -28.38 -20.22
N VAL A 5 -25.90 -27.72 -19.22
CA VAL A 5 -25.21 -27.36 -17.98
C VAL A 5 -25.09 -28.65 -17.15
N SER A 6 -23.88 -29.07 -16.89
CA SER A 6 -23.58 -30.19 -16.00
C SER A 6 -23.46 -29.69 -14.56
N GLY A 7 -24.18 -30.32 -13.63
CA GLY A 7 -23.98 -30.20 -12.20
C GLY A 7 -25.14 -29.59 -11.44
N GLY A 8 -25.98 -30.43 -10.89
CA GLY A 8 -27.18 -30.31 -10.10
C GLY A 8 -27.27 -29.25 -9.01
N LYS A 9 -27.27 -27.98 -9.34
CA LYS A 9 -27.85 -26.93 -8.52
C LYS A 9 -29.25 -26.59 -9.04
N ASN A 10 -30.23 -26.53 -8.16
CA ASN A 10 -31.59 -26.11 -8.51
C ASN A 10 -31.52 -24.69 -9.13
N ARG A 11 -32.20 -24.48 -10.27
CA ARG A 11 -32.30 -23.16 -10.94
C ARG A 11 -32.89 -22.04 -10.06
N HIS A 12 -33.26 -22.35 -8.83
CA HIS A 12 -33.79 -21.40 -7.85
C HIS A 12 -32.73 -20.68 -7.01
N GLU A 13 -31.43 -21.07 -7.10
CA GLU A 13 -30.33 -20.57 -6.25
C GLU A 13 -29.19 -19.89 -7.03
N ILE A 14 -29.41 -19.58 -8.31
CA ILE A 14 -28.36 -18.94 -9.13
C ILE A 14 -28.22 -17.45 -8.73
N GLY A 15 -27.05 -17.04 -8.26
CA GLY A 15 -26.70 -15.64 -8.00
C GLY A 15 -26.33 -14.88 -9.27
N PHE A 16 -26.25 -13.53 -9.20
CA PHE A 16 -25.85 -12.69 -10.33
C PHE A 16 -24.48 -13.09 -10.91
N ASP A 17 -23.53 -13.45 -10.05
CA ASP A 17 -22.18 -13.85 -10.43
C ASP A 17 -22.11 -15.21 -11.16
N GLU A 18 -23.14 -16.02 -11.01
CA GLU A 18 -23.26 -17.35 -11.66
C GLU A 18 -23.97 -17.28 -13.02
N LEU A 19 -24.49 -16.09 -13.43
CA LEU A 19 -25.03 -15.91 -14.77
C LEU A 19 -23.91 -16.00 -15.82
N ASN A 20 -24.28 -16.52 -17.01
CA ASN A 20 -23.34 -16.45 -18.14
C ASN A 20 -23.09 -14.99 -18.56
N HIS A 21 -21.97 -14.75 -19.23
CA HIS A 21 -21.54 -13.40 -19.63
C HIS A 21 -22.58 -12.63 -20.46
N GLN A 22 -23.36 -13.34 -21.27
CA GLN A 22 -24.38 -12.73 -22.14
C GLN A 22 -25.59 -12.25 -21.33
N ASP A 23 -26.06 -13.03 -20.37
CA ASP A 23 -27.18 -12.67 -19.49
C ASP A 23 -26.80 -11.54 -18.51
N LYS A 24 -25.58 -11.56 -17.96
CA LYS A 24 -25.03 -10.43 -17.19
C LYS A 24 -25.06 -9.14 -18.00
N SER A 25 -24.51 -9.16 -19.19
CA SER A 25 -24.45 -7.98 -20.09
C SER A 25 -25.83 -7.43 -20.45
N ILE A 26 -26.83 -8.29 -20.63
CA ILE A 26 -28.21 -7.86 -20.91
C ILE A 26 -28.82 -7.12 -19.71
N VAL A 27 -28.65 -7.66 -18.50
CA VAL A 27 -29.20 -7.06 -17.27
C VAL A 27 -28.49 -5.73 -16.96
N GLU A 28 -27.18 -5.70 -17.04
CA GLU A 28 -26.37 -4.49 -16.84
C GLU A 28 -26.74 -3.39 -17.83
N LYS A 29 -26.85 -3.71 -19.13
CA LYS A 29 -27.26 -2.76 -20.17
C LYS A 29 -28.66 -2.24 -19.95
N ALA A 30 -29.59 -3.08 -19.50
CA ALA A 30 -30.95 -2.66 -19.20
C ALA A 30 -30.98 -1.67 -18.02
N LEU A 31 -30.28 -1.98 -16.94
CA LEU A 31 -30.18 -1.11 -15.75
C LEU A 31 -29.47 0.21 -16.05
N ASN A 32 -28.38 0.19 -16.82
CA ASN A 32 -27.64 1.38 -17.24
C ASN A 32 -28.46 2.32 -18.14
N ARG A 33 -29.46 1.78 -18.85
CA ARG A 33 -30.42 2.57 -19.64
C ARG A 33 -31.63 3.07 -18.84
N GLY A 34 -31.61 2.88 -17.50
CA GLY A 34 -32.67 3.33 -16.63
C GLY A 34 -33.87 2.38 -16.51
N ALA A 35 -33.72 1.12 -16.90
CA ALA A 35 -34.79 0.14 -16.77
C ALA A 35 -35.24 0.00 -15.32
N THR A 36 -36.56 -0.05 -15.11
CA THR A 36 -37.15 -0.28 -13.81
C THR A 36 -36.86 -1.70 -13.32
N ARG A 37 -36.93 -1.92 -11.98
CA ARG A 37 -36.78 -3.26 -11.38
C ARG A 37 -37.73 -4.28 -12.05
N ARG A 38 -38.94 -3.87 -12.37
CA ARG A 38 -39.95 -4.72 -12.99
C ARG A 38 -39.55 -5.16 -14.38
N GLU A 39 -39.03 -4.23 -15.21
CA GLU A 39 -38.58 -4.51 -16.58
C GLU A 39 -37.35 -5.45 -16.57
N ALA A 40 -36.37 -5.20 -15.70
CA ALA A 40 -35.21 -6.09 -15.55
C ALA A 40 -35.59 -7.49 -15.07
N MET A 41 -36.56 -7.59 -14.14
CA MET A 41 -37.12 -8.87 -13.70
C MET A 41 -37.84 -9.59 -14.83
N SER A 42 -38.65 -8.87 -15.64
CA SER A 42 -39.37 -9.45 -16.78
C SER A 42 -38.43 -10.05 -17.82
N LEU A 43 -37.28 -9.42 -18.08
CA LEU A 43 -36.24 -9.96 -18.98
C LEU A 43 -35.66 -11.27 -18.48
N LEU A 44 -35.35 -11.36 -17.20
CA LEU A 44 -34.80 -12.58 -16.56
C LEU A 44 -35.82 -13.72 -16.50
N MET A 45 -37.10 -13.37 -16.24
CA MET A 45 -38.19 -14.34 -16.21
C MET A 45 -38.50 -14.87 -17.65
N ALA A 46 -38.39 -14.03 -18.65
CA ALA A 46 -38.51 -14.45 -20.06
C ALA A 46 -37.39 -15.43 -20.46
N GLY A 47 -36.22 -15.35 -19.77
CA GLY A 47 -35.12 -16.31 -19.87
C GLY A 47 -35.29 -17.60 -19.02
N GLY A 48 -36.45 -17.76 -18.35
CA GLY A 48 -36.81 -18.99 -17.62
C GLY A 48 -36.39 -19.01 -16.12
N LEU A 49 -36.11 -17.85 -15.52
CA LEU A 49 -35.81 -17.75 -14.07
C LEU A 49 -37.10 -17.56 -13.25
N SER A 50 -37.11 -18.08 -12.03
CA SER A 50 -38.22 -17.85 -11.08
C SER A 50 -38.25 -16.38 -10.62
N VAL A 51 -39.44 -15.92 -10.16
CA VAL A 51 -39.61 -14.55 -9.62
C VAL A 51 -38.62 -14.26 -8.48
N ALA A 52 -38.39 -15.22 -7.59
CA ALA A 52 -37.47 -15.07 -6.48
C ALA A 52 -36.01 -14.95 -6.95
N ALA A 53 -35.58 -15.82 -7.86
CA ALA A 53 -34.23 -15.77 -8.42
C ALA A 53 -34.00 -14.48 -9.22
N ALA A 54 -34.97 -14.07 -10.08
CA ALA A 54 -34.91 -12.83 -10.82
C ALA A 54 -34.84 -11.60 -9.89
N GLY A 55 -35.58 -11.61 -8.78
CA GLY A 55 -35.56 -10.55 -7.77
C GLY A 55 -34.21 -10.40 -7.07
N THR A 56 -33.57 -11.49 -6.70
CA THR A 56 -32.26 -11.52 -6.08
C THR A 56 -31.20 -11.04 -7.04
N ILE A 57 -31.22 -11.53 -8.29
CA ILE A 57 -30.29 -11.15 -9.35
C ILE A 57 -30.38 -9.65 -9.68
N VAL A 58 -31.59 -9.11 -9.86
CA VAL A 58 -31.78 -7.68 -10.16
C VAL A 58 -31.32 -6.81 -8.97
N THR A 59 -31.51 -7.26 -7.74
CA THR A 59 -31.00 -6.52 -6.57
C THR A 59 -29.48 -6.53 -6.49
N ALA A 60 -28.84 -7.67 -6.75
CA ALA A 60 -27.37 -7.78 -6.81
C ALA A 60 -26.80 -6.98 -8.00
N ALA A 61 -27.44 -7.07 -9.17
CA ALA A 61 -27.04 -6.29 -10.34
C ALA A 61 -27.18 -4.76 -10.12
N LYS A 62 -28.25 -4.30 -9.48
CA LYS A 62 -28.39 -2.88 -9.09
C LYS A 62 -27.29 -2.44 -8.14
N LYS A 63 -26.91 -3.27 -7.17
CA LYS A 63 -25.80 -2.99 -6.26
C LYS A 63 -24.47 -2.95 -7.01
N ALA A 64 -24.25 -3.88 -7.94
CA ALA A 64 -23.07 -3.91 -8.80
C ALA A 64 -22.98 -2.69 -9.72
N VAL A 65 -24.09 -2.31 -10.38
CA VAL A 65 -24.17 -1.10 -11.24
C VAL A 65 -23.99 0.18 -10.43
N ALA A 66 -24.55 0.26 -9.21
CA ALA A 66 -24.35 1.40 -8.32
C ALA A 66 -22.90 1.48 -7.77
N ALA A 67 -22.17 0.37 -7.80
CA ALA A 67 -20.76 0.30 -7.41
C ALA A 67 -19.81 0.54 -8.61
N MET A 68 -20.31 0.69 -9.84
CA MET A 68 -19.45 1.00 -11.00
C MET A 68 -18.89 2.42 -10.84
N PRO A 69 -17.57 2.59 -11.07
CA PRO A 69 -16.95 3.91 -11.01
C PRO A 69 -17.63 4.89 -11.98
N VAL A 70 -18.05 6.04 -11.49
CA VAL A 70 -18.57 7.15 -12.32
C VAL A 70 -17.39 8.02 -12.70
N LYS A 71 -17.23 8.31 -14.00
CA LYS A 71 -16.18 9.22 -14.46
C LYS A 71 -16.58 10.67 -14.15
N GLY A 72 -15.58 11.47 -13.75
CA GLY A 72 -15.72 12.89 -13.49
C GLY A 72 -15.51 13.28 -12.04
N GLY A 73 -15.59 14.57 -11.77
CA GLY A 73 -15.39 15.14 -10.44
C GLY A 73 -13.92 15.15 -9.99
N SER A 74 -13.71 15.65 -8.79
CA SER A 74 -12.37 15.76 -8.19
C SER A 74 -12.32 15.03 -6.86
N VAL A 75 -11.16 14.48 -6.50
CA VAL A 75 -10.92 13.90 -5.18
C VAL A 75 -9.77 14.62 -4.50
N ARG A 76 -9.96 14.95 -3.22
CA ARG A 76 -8.98 15.62 -2.36
C ARG A 76 -8.53 14.63 -1.29
N MET A 77 -7.24 14.36 -1.21
CA MET A 77 -6.67 13.34 -0.34
C MET A 77 -5.65 13.96 0.60
N ALA A 78 -5.65 13.54 1.87
CA ALA A 78 -4.60 13.86 2.82
C ALA A 78 -3.98 12.58 3.40
N PRO A 79 -2.90 12.07 2.80
CA PRO A 79 -2.11 10.97 3.35
C PRO A 79 -1.47 11.32 4.68
N SER A 80 -1.06 10.30 5.43
CA SER A 80 -0.68 10.46 6.85
C SER A 80 0.67 11.12 7.09
N LEU A 81 1.63 10.92 6.21
CA LEU A 81 3.00 11.37 6.41
C LEU A 81 3.47 12.18 5.21
N HIS A 82 4.13 13.28 5.51
CA HIS A 82 5.04 13.98 4.62
C HIS A 82 6.29 14.37 5.40
N GLY A 83 7.43 14.49 4.71
CA GLY A 83 8.68 14.98 5.27
C GLY A 83 8.96 16.43 4.86
N PRO A 84 9.96 17.08 5.47
CA PRO A 84 10.48 18.37 5.00
C PRO A 84 11.07 18.26 3.57
N ASP A 85 11.56 17.08 3.23
CA ASP A 85 12.14 16.75 1.93
C ASP A 85 11.09 16.03 1.07
N ASP A 86 10.04 16.75 0.69
CA ASP A 86 8.94 16.27 -0.12
C ASP A 86 9.35 16.23 -1.60
N HIS A 87 9.35 15.04 -2.20
CA HIS A 87 9.90 14.79 -3.52
C HIS A 87 8.86 14.30 -4.53
N ILE A 88 9.15 14.54 -5.81
CA ILE A 88 8.43 13.94 -6.93
C ILE A 88 9.29 12.90 -7.68
N ILE A 89 10.57 12.76 -7.33
CA ILE A 89 11.48 11.77 -7.90
C ILE A 89 11.31 10.43 -7.18
N PRO A 90 10.88 9.35 -7.87
CA PRO A 90 10.53 8.09 -7.23
C PRO A 90 11.66 7.46 -6.41
N ALA A 91 12.90 7.51 -6.89
CA ALA A 91 14.05 6.96 -6.18
C ALA A 91 14.24 7.53 -4.75
N GLN A 92 13.69 8.71 -4.48
CA GLN A 92 13.78 9.43 -3.20
C GLN A 92 12.51 9.34 -2.35
N PHE A 93 11.49 8.62 -2.77
CA PHE A 93 10.23 8.51 -2.02
C PHE A 93 10.42 7.87 -0.65
N THR A 94 10.00 8.56 0.40
CA THR A 94 10.12 8.10 1.79
C THR A 94 8.81 8.10 2.56
N SER A 95 7.77 8.78 2.04
CA SER A 95 6.54 9.06 2.78
C SER A 95 5.28 8.61 2.03
N THR A 96 4.17 8.48 2.75
CA THR A 96 2.89 8.09 2.15
C THR A 96 2.36 9.09 1.15
N ILE A 97 2.69 10.37 1.29
CA ILE A 97 2.29 11.40 0.31
C ILE A 97 3.03 11.20 -1.01
N ASP A 98 4.34 10.91 -0.97
CA ASP A 98 5.15 10.62 -2.15
C ASP A 98 4.61 9.40 -2.89
N TYR A 99 4.30 8.31 -2.14
CA TYR A 99 3.74 7.09 -2.72
C TYR A 99 2.37 7.33 -3.38
N THR A 100 1.55 8.18 -2.78
CA THR A 100 0.24 8.54 -3.35
C THR A 100 0.41 9.30 -4.66
N ARG A 101 1.29 10.32 -4.69
CA ARG A 101 1.64 11.05 -5.91
C ARG A 101 2.24 10.14 -6.97
N GLY A 102 3.18 9.28 -6.55
CA GLY A 102 3.82 8.31 -7.43
C GLY A 102 2.82 7.39 -8.12
N ARG A 103 1.78 6.95 -7.42
CA ARG A 103 0.70 6.13 -8.02
C ARG A 103 -0.20 6.92 -8.98
N CYS A 104 -0.37 8.21 -8.76
CA CYS A 104 -1.10 9.07 -9.69
C CYS A 104 -0.29 9.31 -10.97
N HIS A 105 1.02 9.51 -10.86
CA HIS A 105 1.84 10.10 -11.92
C HIS A 105 2.67 9.08 -12.72
N TYR A 106 3.08 7.97 -12.08
CA TYR A 106 4.00 6.99 -12.66
C TYR A 106 3.43 5.57 -12.66
N ASN A 107 4.02 4.70 -13.48
CA ASN A 107 3.90 3.25 -13.38
C ASN A 107 5.26 2.62 -13.09
N SER A 108 5.27 1.36 -12.65
CA SER A 108 6.47 0.53 -12.45
C SER A 108 6.61 -0.49 -13.59
N LEU A 109 7.72 -1.21 -13.67
CA LEU A 109 7.80 -2.41 -14.52
C LEU A 109 6.80 -3.47 -14.06
N VAL A 110 6.70 -3.64 -12.74
CA VAL A 110 5.88 -4.63 -12.06
C VAL A 110 5.11 -3.92 -10.95
N GLN A 111 3.88 -4.29 -10.70
CA GLN A 111 3.10 -3.86 -9.53
C GLN A 111 2.85 -5.06 -8.60
N LEU A 112 2.67 -4.82 -7.31
CA LEU A 112 2.25 -5.84 -6.36
C LEU A 112 0.73 -5.80 -6.22
N ASP A 113 0.09 -6.97 -6.21
CA ASP A 113 -1.31 -7.09 -5.83
C ASP A 113 -1.47 -7.11 -4.29
N ASP A 114 -2.70 -7.31 -3.82
CA ASP A 114 -3.02 -7.30 -2.38
C ASP A 114 -2.37 -8.46 -1.60
N ASP A 115 -1.96 -9.52 -2.29
CA ASP A 115 -1.25 -10.68 -1.72
C ASP A 115 0.28 -10.56 -1.87
N ILE A 116 0.78 -9.37 -2.28
CA ILE A 116 2.21 -9.07 -2.51
C ILE A 116 2.79 -9.90 -3.68
N VAL A 117 1.94 -10.41 -4.56
CA VAL A 117 2.37 -11.14 -5.75
C VAL A 117 2.66 -10.17 -6.89
N PRO A 118 3.84 -10.26 -7.55
CA PRO A 118 4.20 -9.37 -8.65
C PRO A 118 3.33 -9.62 -9.89
N GLN A 119 2.72 -8.55 -10.38
CA GLN A 119 1.84 -8.53 -11.55
C GLN A 119 2.45 -7.65 -12.66
N PRO A 120 2.21 -7.97 -13.94
CA PRO A 120 2.63 -7.13 -15.07
C PRO A 120 2.09 -5.69 -14.97
N GLU A 121 2.97 -4.71 -15.25
CA GLU A 121 2.57 -3.30 -15.41
C GLU A 121 3.19 -2.74 -16.70
N LEU A 122 4.29 -1.98 -16.68
CA LEU A 122 4.98 -1.55 -17.90
C LEU A 122 5.76 -2.69 -18.59
N ALA A 123 6.16 -3.70 -17.83
CA ALA A 123 6.55 -4.98 -18.41
C ALA A 123 5.29 -5.84 -18.61
N GLU A 124 4.96 -6.17 -19.86
CA GLU A 124 3.84 -7.06 -20.19
C GLU A 124 4.14 -8.53 -19.85
N GLU A 125 5.43 -8.89 -19.82
CA GLU A 125 5.94 -10.20 -19.45
C GLU A 125 7.28 -10.03 -18.73
N PHE A 126 7.50 -10.81 -17.68
CA PHE A 126 8.78 -10.87 -16.98
C PHE A 126 9.04 -12.28 -16.44
N GLY A 127 10.31 -12.62 -16.26
CA GLY A 127 10.70 -13.91 -15.70
C GLY A 127 12.20 -14.06 -15.58
N SER A 128 12.60 -15.05 -14.76
CA SER A 128 14.00 -15.39 -14.55
C SER A 128 14.42 -16.61 -15.38
N ASN A 129 15.74 -16.75 -15.56
CA ASN A 129 16.32 -18.03 -15.98
C ASN A 129 16.18 -19.09 -14.86
N ALA A 130 16.56 -20.34 -15.16
CA ALA A 130 16.32 -21.49 -14.27
C ALA A 130 16.95 -21.36 -12.87
N ASN A 131 18.02 -20.61 -12.71
CA ASN A 131 18.70 -20.40 -11.43
C ASN A 131 18.49 -18.98 -10.86
N ALA A 132 17.56 -18.20 -11.42
CA ALA A 132 17.25 -16.84 -11.00
C ALA A 132 18.47 -15.90 -10.92
N SER A 133 19.48 -16.07 -11.76
CA SER A 133 20.65 -15.19 -11.89
C SER A 133 20.50 -14.13 -12.99
N GLU A 134 19.49 -14.25 -13.82
CA GLU A 134 19.15 -13.32 -14.89
C GLU A 134 17.64 -13.18 -14.97
N TRP A 135 17.15 -11.95 -15.04
CA TRP A 135 15.74 -11.62 -15.24
C TRP A 135 15.56 -10.87 -16.54
N THR A 136 14.50 -11.22 -17.29
CA THR A 136 14.12 -10.56 -18.53
C THR A 136 12.77 -9.88 -18.35
N PHE A 137 12.66 -8.64 -18.84
CA PHE A 137 11.43 -7.84 -18.84
C PHE A 137 11.12 -7.41 -20.27
N LYS A 138 9.98 -7.88 -20.81
CA LYS A 138 9.46 -7.44 -22.10
C LYS A 138 8.52 -6.27 -21.89
N LEU A 139 8.80 -5.16 -22.52
CA LEU A 139 8.14 -3.88 -22.28
C LEU A 139 6.93 -3.71 -23.21
N ARG A 140 5.90 -3.05 -22.70
CA ARG A 140 4.73 -2.65 -23.48
C ARG A 140 5.12 -1.67 -24.58
N LYS A 141 4.42 -1.79 -25.75
CA LYS A 141 4.64 -0.92 -26.91
C LYS A 141 3.54 0.13 -27.09
N ASP A 142 2.46 -0.02 -26.35
CA ASP A 142 1.25 0.80 -26.40
C ASP A 142 1.24 1.94 -25.38
N VAL A 143 2.32 2.14 -24.63
CA VAL A 143 2.44 3.17 -23.60
C VAL A 143 3.10 4.43 -24.15
N SER A 144 2.55 5.57 -23.73
CA SER A 144 3.17 6.89 -23.94
C SER A 144 3.27 7.65 -22.64
N PHE A 145 4.28 8.46 -22.50
CA PHE A 145 4.39 9.45 -21.43
C PHE A 145 3.34 10.55 -21.57
N HIS A 146 3.15 11.34 -20.53
CA HIS A 146 2.17 12.43 -20.49
C HIS A 146 2.41 13.49 -21.58
N ASP A 147 3.64 13.65 -22.06
CA ASP A 147 4.01 14.55 -23.17
C ASP A 147 3.79 13.93 -24.56
N GLY A 148 3.29 12.72 -24.63
CA GLY A 148 3.04 11.98 -25.87
C GLY A 148 4.22 11.20 -26.42
N SER A 149 5.43 11.32 -25.84
CA SER A 149 6.60 10.51 -26.24
C SER A 149 6.38 9.05 -25.90
N LYS A 150 7.03 8.15 -26.63
CA LYS A 150 6.89 6.70 -26.43
C LYS A 150 7.80 6.22 -25.31
N PHE A 151 7.26 5.30 -24.50
CA PHE A 151 8.01 4.56 -23.49
C PHE A 151 8.82 3.44 -24.16
N ASP A 152 10.09 3.30 -23.77
CA ASP A 152 10.94 2.20 -24.22
C ASP A 152 12.04 1.82 -23.20
N ALA A 153 12.99 0.99 -23.64
CA ALA A 153 14.04 0.46 -22.78
C ALA A 153 15.04 1.52 -22.27
N ASP A 154 15.20 2.65 -22.97
CA ASP A 154 16.10 3.73 -22.53
C ASP A 154 15.57 4.40 -21.26
N ASP A 155 14.24 4.51 -21.10
CA ASP A 155 13.61 5.05 -19.90
C ASP A 155 13.83 4.14 -18.69
N VAL A 156 13.73 2.81 -18.92
CA VAL A 156 14.03 1.81 -17.88
C VAL A 156 15.49 1.89 -17.46
N MET A 157 16.42 1.93 -18.42
CA MET A 157 17.86 2.03 -18.15
C MET A 157 18.18 3.30 -17.36
N TYR A 158 17.60 4.44 -17.76
CA TYR A 158 17.76 5.72 -17.07
C TYR A 158 17.26 5.65 -15.62
N THR A 159 16.05 5.15 -15.42
CA THR A 159 15.46 5.04 -14.09
C THR A 159 16.27 4.10 -13.19
N MET A 160 16.63 2.91 -13.70
CA MET A 160 17.38 1.95 -12.91
C MET A 160 18.78 2.45 -12.54
N ALA A 161 19.41 3.29 -13.37
CA ALA A 161 20.69 3.92 -13.05
C ALA A 161 20.64 4.79 -11.78
N MET A 162 19.48 5.31 -11.40
CA MET A 162 19.32 6.08 -10.15
C MET A 162 19.37 5.19 -8.89
N HIS A 163 19.20 3.88 -9.03
CA HIS A 163 19.09 2.96 -7.90
C HIS A 163 20.38 2.20 -7.56
N TYR A 164 21.41 2.27 -8.38
CA TYR A 164 22.67 1.57 -8.13
C TYR A 164 23.90 2.45 -8.40
N GLY A 165 25.07 1.98 -7.91
CA GLY A 165 26.32 2.73 -8.01
C GLY A 165 26.53 3.66 -6.80
N ASP A 166 27.75 4.24 -6.76
CA ASP A 166 28.19 5.07 -5.62
C ASP A 166 27.41 6.40 -5.57
N ASP A 167 27.06 6.97 -6.72
CA ASP A 167 26.33 8.23 -6.86
C ASP A 167 24.79 8.05 -6.80
N SER A 168 24.30 6.87 -6.41
CA SER A 168 22.87 6.58 -6.33
C SER A 168 22.16 7.49 -5.33
N ILE A 169 21.10 8.17 -5.81
CA ILE A 169 20.19 8.98 -4.98
C ILE A 169 19.09 8.15 -4.31
N SER A 170 19.04 6.84 -4.58
CA SER A 170 17.96 5.97 -4.12
C SER A 170 18.03 5.68 -2.63
N VAL A 171 16.93 5.92 -1.94
CA VAL A 171 16.74 5.56 -0.52
C VAL A 171 16.60 4.04 -0.32
N VAL A 172 16.38 3.28 -1.40
CA VAL A 172 16.21 1.81 -1.41
C VAL A 172 17.28 1.10 -2.23
N LYS A 173 18.44 1.71 -2.47
CA LYS A 173 19.53 1.09 -3.25
C LYS A 173 19.95 -0.27 -2.73
N SER A 174 19.83 -0.52 -1.42
CA SER A 174 20.14 -1.81 -0.81
C SER A 174 19.27 -2.97 -1.32
N LEU A 175 18.04 -2.70 -1.78
CA LEU A 175 17.14 -3.74 -2.30
C LEU A 175 17.63 -4.33 -3.61
N VAL A 176 18.36 -3.54 -4.40
CA VAL A 176 18.89 -3.94 -5.72
C VAL A 176 20.43 -3.99 -5.74
N ALA A 177 21.07 -3.98 -4.58
CA ALA A 177 22.54 -4.06 -4.46
C ALA A 177 23.12 -5.32 -5.10
N GLY A 178 22.35 -6.41 -5.18
CA GLY A 178 22.74 -7.63 -5.87
C GLY A 178 22.58 -7.61 -7.39
N VAL A 179 22.10 -6.52 -7.99
CA VAL A 179 22.04 -6.36 -9.44
C VAL A 179 23.40 -5.88 -9.92
N LYS A 180 24.09 -6.75 -10.65
CA LYS A 180 25.39 -6.44 -11.24
C LYS A 180 25.31 -5.47 -12.42
N GLU A 181 24.29 -5.67 -13.27
CA GLU A 181 24.14 -4.93 -14.51
C GLU A 181 22.69 -4.92 -14.96
N TRP A 182 22.19 -3.79 -15.41
CA TRP A 182 21.02 -3.66 -16.27
C TRP A 182 21.46 -3.58 -17.71
N LYS A 183 20.84 -4.35 -18.59
CA LYS A 183 21.23 -4.47 -20.00
C LYS A 183 20.03 -4.24 -20.92
N LYS A 184 20.14 -3.26 -21.80
CA LYS A 184 19.22 -3.09 -22.93
C LYS A 184 19.49 -4.19 -23.96
N VAL A 185 18.50 -5.06 -24.22
CA VAL A 185 18.59 -6.13 -25.21
C VAL A 185 18.00 -5.68 -26.55
N GLY A 186 16.95 -4.90 -26.48
CA GLY A 186 16.27 -4.32 -27.63
C GLY A 186 15.50 -3.08 -27.24
N GLN A 187 14.76 -2.49 -28.18
CA GLN A 187 13.97 -1.29 -27.89
C GLN A 187 12.92 -1.53 -26.79
N TYR A 188 12.38 -2.76 -26.71
CA TYR A 188 11.31 -3.12 -25.77
C TYR A 188 11.69 -4.34 -24.91
N GLU A 189 12.97 -4.51 -24.62
CA GLU A 189 13.43 -5.61 -23.78
C GLU A 189 14.66 -5.19 -22.97
N VAL A 190 14.61 -5.42 -21.67
CA VAL A 190 15.74 -5.20 -20.76
C VAL A 190 15.98 -6.46 -19.91
N LYS A 191 17.22 -6.62 -19.47
CA LYS A 191 17.63 -7.70 -18.56
C LYS A 191 18.32 -7.13 -17.33
N ALA A 192 18.06 -7.76 -16.18
CA ALA A 192 18.85 -7.59 -14.97
C ALA A 192 19.74 -8.81 -14.78
N ILE A 193 21.04 -8.61 -14.70
CA ILE A 193 22.05 -9.63 -14.41
C ILE A 193 22.42 -9.51 -12.94
N LEU A 194 22.35 -10.59 -12.19
CA LEU A 194 22.56 -10.60 -10.75
C LEU A 194 23.94 -11.17 -10.38
N GLU A 195 24.52 -10.67 -9.29
CA GLU A 195 25.75 -11.23 -8.70
C GLU A 195 25.52 -12.62 -8.08
N SER A 196 24.34 -12.81 -7.51
CA SER A 196 23.88 -14.06 -6.92
C SER A 196 22.42 -14.32 -7.28
N PRO A 197 21.99 -15.58 -7.37
CA PRO A 197 20.58 -15.91 -7.63
C PRO A 197 19.62 -15.23 -6.67
N ASN A 198 18.56 -14.62 -7.20
CA ASN A 198 17.47 -14.02 -6.43
C ASN A 198 16.13 -14.22 -7.12
N SER A 199 15.26 -15.03 -6.53
CA SER A 199 13.91 -15.31 -7.03
C SER A 199 12.92 -14.17 -6.80
N ASP A 200 13.26 -13.20 -5.93
CA ASP A 200 12.33 -12.18 -5.45
C ASP A 200 12.53 -10.82 -6.13
N LEU A 201 13.42 -10.73 -7.15
CA LEU A 201 13.71 -9.45 -7.81
C LEU A 201 12.44 -8.76 -8.33
N ALA A 202 11.49 -9.51 -8.91
CA ALA A 202 10.25 -8.93 -9.42
C ALA A 202 9.41 -8.32 -8.28
N THR A 203 9.35 -8.98 -7.12
CA THR A 203 8.67 -8.46 -5.92
C THR A 203 9.35 -7.18 -5.42
N LEU A 204 10.69 -7.15 -5.37
CA LEU A 204 11.45 -5.96 -4.99
C LEU A 204 11.21 -4.78 -5.93
N LEU A 205 11.13 -5.04 -7.25
CA LEU A 205 10.84 -4.01 -8.26
C LEU A 205 9.38 -3.50 -8.23
N GLY A 206 8.50 -4.18 -7.51
CA GLY A 206 7.14 -3.71 -7.22
C GLY A 206 7.07 -2.64 -6.12
N GLU A 207 8.19 -2.34 -5.43
CA GLU A 207 8.24 -1.28 -4.44
C GLU A 207 8.05 0.12 -5.06
N LYS A 208 7.55 1.03 -4.24
CA LYS A 208 7.03 2.34 -4.65
C LYS A 208 8.09 3.26 -5.26
N GLN A 209 9.35 3.00 -4.96
CA GLN A 209 10.50 3.78 -5.46
C GLN A 209 10.92 3.38 -6.88
N PHE A 210 10.55 2.18 -7.35
CA PHE A 210 10.92 1.70 -8.70
C PHE A 210 9.92 2.11 -9.79
N LYS A 211 9.34 3.30 -9.65
CA LYS A 211 8.51 3.91 -10.69
C LYS A 211 9.37 4.41 -11.83
N ILE A 212 8.92 4.17 -13.08
CA ILE A 212 9.67 4.52 -14.27
C ILE A 212 9.44 5.99 -14.63
N MET A 213 10.53 6.70 -14.80
CA MET A 213 10.59 8.07 -15.29
C MET A 213 11.00 8.11 -16.77
N LYS A 214 10.61 9.16 -17.46
CA LYS A 214 11.13 9.44 -18.80
C LYS A 214 12.63 9.75 -18.72
N ASN A 215 13.38 9.22 -19.66
CA ASN A 215 14.82 9.47 -19.77
C ASN A 215 15.12 10.98 -19.84
N GLY A 216 15.99 11.43 -18.93
CA GLY A 216 16.41 12.83 -18.82
C GLY A 216 15.45 13.76 -18.07
N SER A 217 14.32 13.27 -17.52
CA SER A 217 13.30 14.15 -16.90
C SER A 217 13.48 14.41 -15.40
N ALA A 218 14.52 13.87 -14.76
CA ALA A 218 14.66 14.02 -13.29
C ALA A 218 14.94 15.47 -12.85
N ASP A 219 15.54 16.28 -13.71
CA ASP A 219 15.83 17.69 -13.43
C ASP A 219 14.69 18.64 -13.84
N ASP A 220 13.61 18.12 -14.43
CA ASP A 220 12.45 18.91 -14.80
C ASP A 220 11.67 19.32 -13.55
N PRO A 221 11.15 20.55 -13.48
CA PRO A 221 10.32 20.99 -12.36
C PRO A 221 9.06 20.13 -12.15
N LEU A 222 8.52 19.60 -13.25
CA LEU A 222 7.40 18.66 -13.29
C LEU A 222 7.80 17.48 -14.18
N PRO A 223 8.49 16.48 -13.63
CA PRO A 223 8.95 15.32 -14.40
C PRO A 223 7.81 14.59 -15.08
N THR A 224 8.08 13.95 -16.22
CA THR A 224 7.07 13.27 -17.03
C THR A 224 6.94 11.81 -16.65
N GLY A 225 5.71 11.33 -16.46
CA GLY A 225 5.35 9.96 -16.12
C GLY A 225 4.41 9.31 -17.15
N THR A 226 4.04 8.06 -16.89
CA THR A 226 3.12 7.25 -17.70
C THR A 226 1.79 6.96 -16.98
N GLY A 227 1.59 7.55 -15.80
CA GLY A 227 0.50 7.24 -14.89
C GLY A 227 -0.88 7.73 -15.34
N PRO A 228 -1.93 7.37 -14.54
CA PRO A 228 -3.31 7.74 -14.84
C PRO A 228 -3.61 9.24 -14.75
N TYR A 229 -2.75 10.01 -14.10
CA TYR A 229 -2.89 11.45 -13.94
C TYR A 229 -1.57 12.16 -14.23
N THR A 230 -1.65 13.33 -14.86
CA THR A 230 -0.52 14.23 -15.16
C THR A 230 -0.38 15.25 -14.03
N LEU A 231 0.83 15.49 -13.56
CA LEU A 231 1.13 16.50 -12.54
C LEU A 231 1.00 17.90 -13.13
N GLU A 232 0.07 18.71 -12.62
CA GLU A 232 -0.18 20.10 -13.04
C GLU A 232 0.52 21.09 -12.12
N ASP A 233 0.55 20.83 -10.80
CA ASP A 233 1.16 21.72 -9.80
C ASP A 233 1.78 20.86 -8.68
N PHE A 234 2.96 21.26 -8.22
CA PHE A 234 3.64 20.65 -7.10
C PHE A 234 4.26 21.70 -6.19
N GLN A 235 3.77 21.76 -4.97
CA GLN A 235 4.27 22.64 -3.92
C GLN A 235 4.77 21.75 -2.76
N PRO A 236 6.09 21.51 -2.66
CA PRO A 236 6.67 20.65 -1.63
C PRO A 236 6.18 21.02 -0.22
N GLY A 237 5.81 20.01 0.57
CA GLY A 237 5.30 20.20 1.92
C GLY A 237 3.90 20.83 2.03
N VAL A 238 3.23 21.12 0.92
CA VAL A 238 1.92 21.79 0.89
C VAL A 238 0.90 20.93 0.15
N ARG A 239 1.06 20.78 -1.17
CA ARG A 239 0.11 20.04 -2.00
C ARG A 239 0.68 19.66 -3.36
N SER A 240 -0.03 18.76 -4.04
CA SER A 240 0.10 18.56 -5.47
C SER A 240 -1.27 18.44 -6.13
N LYS A 241 -1.36 18.83 -7.40
CA LYS A 241 -2.55 18.70 -8.22
C LYS A 241 -2.24 17.88 -9.46
N HIS A 242 -3.09 16.91 -9.72
CA HIS A 242 -2.97 16.00 -10.84
C HIS A 242 -4.27 16.03 -11.65
N ILE A 243 -4.15 16.09 -12.98
CA ILE A 243 -5.27 16.11 -13.94
C ILE A 243 -5.29 14.77 -14.67
N ARG A 244 -6.49 14.25 -14.94
CA ARG A 244 -6.66 12.98 -15.65
C ARG A 244 -5.85 12.94 -16.94
N ASN A 245 -5.12 11.84 -17.14
CA ASN A 245 -4.47 11.50 -18.40
C ASN A 245 -5.52 10.83 -19.32
N GLU A 246 -6.06 11.55 -20.29
CA GLU A 246 -7.06 11.03 -21.22
C GLU A 246 -6.48 9.94 -22.15
N ASN A 247 -5.16 9.88 -22.30
CA ASN A 247 -4.45 8.89 -23.10
C ASN A 247 -3.85 7.75 -22.26
N TYR A 248 -4.35 7.57 -21.03
CA TYR A 248 -3.84 6.49 -20.17
C TYR A 248 -4.06 5.13 -20.83
N TRP A 249 -3.02 4.33 -20.88
CA TRP A 249 -2.97 3.06 -21.63
C TRP A 249 -3.84 1.94 -21.05
N ARG A 250 -4.39 2.11 -19.83
CA ARG A 250 -5.36 1.18 -19.23
C ARG A 250 -6.51 1.93 -18.58
N GLU A 251 -7.55 1.20 -18.18
CA GLU A 251 -8.66 1.75 -17.40
C GLU A 251 -8.22 2.11 -15.98
N GLY A 252 -8.94 3.04 -15.30
CA GLY A 252 -8.75 3.35 -13.89
C GLY A 252 -8.67 4.82 -13.51
N ALA A 253 -8.46 5.75 -14.45
CA ALA A 253 -8.52 7.19 -14.18
C ALA A 253 -9.97 7.68 -14.21
N ASN A 254 -10.67 7.61 -13.07
CA ASN A 254 -12.10 7.95 -13.03
C ASN A 254 -12.37 9.41 -12.69
N PHE A 255 -11.58 10.04 -11.81
CA PHE A 255 -11.73 11.46 -11.46
C PHE A 255 -11.12 12.36 -12.54
N ASP A 256 -11.66 13.57 -12.71
CA ASP A 256 -11.06 14.60 -13.56
C ASP A 256 -9.76 15.15 -12.97
N SER A 257 -9.70 15.25 -11.62
CA SER A 257 -8.50 15.66 -10.91
C SER A 257 -8.34 14.96 -9.56
N VAL A 258 -7.08 14.86 -9.11
CA VAL A 258 -6.68 14.39 -7.80
C VAL A 258 -5.83 15.47 -7.16
N GLU A 259 -6.23 15.96 -5.98
CA GLU A 259 -5.40 16.86 -5.17
C GLU A 259 -4.90 16.12 -3.92
N VAL A 260 -3.60 16.24 -3.63
CA VAL A 260 -2.97 15.58 -2.49
C VAL A 260 -2.40 16.64 -1.57
N PHE A 261 -2.94 16.74 -0.36
CA PHE A 261 -2.59 17.76 0.64
C PHE A 261 -1.66 17.19 1.71
N ALA A 262 -0.68 17.98 2.11
CA ALA A 262 0.23 17.69 3.20
C ALA A 262 -0.34 18.20 4.53
N ILE A 263 -1.11 17.37 5.24
CA ILE A 263 -1.65 17.69 6.57
C ILE A 263 -1.00 16.72 7.58
N THR A 264 0.03 17.16 8.27
CA THR A 264 0.84 16.32 9.16
C THR A 264 0.10 15.93 10.44
N ASP A 265 -0.61 16.88 11.06
CA ASP A 265 -1.31 16.64 12.31
C ASP A 265 -2.52 15.71 12.11
N PRO A 266 -2.61 14.57 12.83
CA PRO A 266 -3.68 13.61 12.64
C PRO A 266 -5.06 14.13 13.04
N VAL A 267 -5.14 15.06 13.99
CA VAL A 267 -6.42 15.68 14.41
C VAL A 267 -6.89 16.65 13.32
N ALA A 268 -5.97 17.47 12.78
CA ALA A 268 -6.28 18.36 11.68
C ALA A 268 -6.74 17.59 10.43
N ARG A 269 -6.12 16.43 10.10
CA ARG A 269 -6.58 15.58 8.99
C ARG A 269 -8.01 15.08 9.17
N VAL A 270 -8.34 14.55 10.36
CA VAL A 270 -9.70 14.10 10.64
C VAL A 270 -10.70 15.28 10.59
N ASN A 271 -10.34 16.44 11.13
CA ASN A 271 -11.20 17.63 11.05
C ASN A 271 -11.43 18.07 9.61
N ALA A 272 -10.39 18.06 8.76
CA ALA A 272 -10.52 18.38 7.34
C ALA A 272 -11.45 17.40 6.58
N LEU A 273 -11.46 16.11 6.96
CA LEU A 273 -12.42 15.15 6.45
C LEU A 273 -13.85 15.47 6.91
N LEU A 274 -14.03 15.73 8.20
CA LEU A 274 -15.36 15.98 8.79
C LEU A 274 -15.97 17.30 8.33
N SER A 275 -15.13 18.31 8.00
CA SER A 275 -15.57 19.59 7.41
C SER A 275 -15.82 19.50 5.89
N GLY A 276 -15.39 18.42 5.23
CA GLY A 276 -15.49 18.28 3.80
C GLY A 276 -14.40 19.05 3.01
N ASP A 277 -13.31 19.46 3.67
CA ASP A 277 -12.16 20.08 3.01
C ASP A 277 -11.34 19.06 2.23
N VAL A 278 -11.32 17.82 2.70
CA VAL A 278 -10.78 16.65 1.98
C VAL A 278 -11.80 15.51 1.94
N ASP A 279 -11.69 14.64 0.94
CA ASP A 279 -12.63 13.56 0.70
C ASP A 279 -12.08 12.22 1.24
N MET A 280 -10.75 12.13 1.45
CA MET A 280 -10.08 10.92 1.92
C MET A 280 -8.89 11.25 2.80
N VAL A 281 -8.77 10.56 3.92
CA VAL A 281 -7.58 10.62 4.80
C VAL A 281 -7.05 9.22 5.08
N ALA A 282 -5.74 9.10 5.28
CA ALA A 282 -5.12 7.85 5.68
C ALA A 282 -4.72 7.88 7.15
N GLN A 283 -4.61 6.69 7.77
CA GLN A 283 -4.16 6.48 9.15
C GLN A 283 -4.93 7.33 10.18
N VAL A 284 -6.21 7.07 10.27
CA VAL A 284 -7.06 7.70 11.30
C VAL A 284 -6.57 7.30 12.69
N ASP A 285 -6.37 8.30 13.59
CA ASP A 285 -6.04 8.00 14.99
C ASP A 285 -7.12 7.11 15.61
N PRO A 286 -6.76 5.98 16.24
CA PRO A 286 -7.72 5.10 16.92
C PRO A 286 -8.65 5.82 17.91
N LYS A 287 -8.24 6.95 18.47
CA LYS A 287 -9.06 7.80 19.35
C LYS A 287 -10.20 8.49 18.58
N ALA A 288 -10.00 8.78 17.29
CA ALA A 288 -10.99 9.46 16.45
C ALA A 288 -11.98 8.52 15.77
N VAL A 289 -11.71 7.20 15.75
CA VAL A 289 -12.53 6.19 15.04
C VAL A 289 -14.02 6.34 15.37
N LYS A 290 -14.36 6.38 16.65
CA LYS A 290 -15.77 6.51 17.09
C LYS A 290 -16.44 7.81 16.63
N LEU A 291 -15.69 8.91 16.54
CA LEU A 291 -16.19 10.19 16.05
C LEU A 291 -16.50 10.10 14.55
N VAL A 292 -15.59 9.51 13.77
CA VAL A 292 -15.79 9.33 12.32
C VAL A 292 -16.97 8.39 12.05
N GLU A 293 -17.07 7.26 12.77
CA GLU A 293 -18.18 6.29 12.64
C GLU A 293 -19.55 6.89 13.03
N ALA A 294 -19.57 7.89 13.89
CA ALA A 294 -20.79 8.59 14.31
C ALA A 294 -21.19 9.76 13.39
N THR A 295 -20.38 10.08 12.37
CA THR A 295 -20.62 11.19 11.46
C THR A 295 -21.22 10.68 10.15
N ASP A 296 -22.39 11.22 9.79
CA ASP A 296 -23.06 10.87 8.53
C ASP A 296 -22.22 11.26 7.31
N GLY A 297 -22.22 10.39 6.29
CA GLY A 297 -21.54 10.64 5.02
C GLY A 297 -20.05 10.31 4.98
N VAL A 298 -19.46 9.85 6.09
CA VAL A 298 -18.09 9.36 6.17
C VAL A 298 -18.06 7.91 6.65
N GLU A 299 -17.05 7.16 6.24
CA GLU A 299 -16.85 5.76 6.67
C GLU A 299 -15.39 5.44 6.93
N ILE A 300 -15.14 4.45 7.77
CA ILE A 300 -13.79 3.90 7.99
C ILE A 300 -13.64 2.61 7.20
N LYS A 301 -12.60 2.57 6.37
CA LYS A 301 -12.13 1.34 5.72
C LYS A 301 -10.88 0.86 6.45
N SER A 302 -10.94 -0.35 7.00
CA SER A 302 -9.81 -1.00 7.67
C SER A 302 -9.40 -2.24 6.88
N THR A 303 -8.11 -2.33 6.56
CA THR A 303 -7.55 -3.45 5.81
C THR A 303 -6.40 -4.07 6.60
N PRO A 304 -6.33 -5.39 6.75
CA PRO A 304 -5.15 -6.07 7.26
C PRO A 304 -3.92 -5.69 6.43
N SER A 305 -2.80 -5.46 7.09
CA SER A 305 -1.57 -5.05 6.41
C SER A 305 -0.33 -5.67 7.04
N SER A 306 0.78 -5.61 6.32
CA SER A 306 2.10 -5.97 6.84
C SER A 306 2.71 -4.91 7.77
N SER A 307 2.06 -3.76 7.94
CA SER A 307 2.52 -2.69 8.82
C SER A 307 2.52 -3.13 10.28
N TYR A 308 3.57 -2.80 11.02
CA TYR A 308 3.68 -3.08 12.45
C TYR A 308 4.26 -1.89 13.21
N MET A 309 3.87 -1.77 14.47
CA MET A 309 4.46 -0.83 15.43
C MET A 309 5.52 -1.56 16.22
N GLY A 310 6.78 -1.12 16.14
CA GLY A 310 7.92 -1.73 16.82
C GLY A 310 8.79 -0.71 17.51
N MET A 311 9.51 -1.17 18.56
CA MET A 311 10.58 -0.43 19.21
C MET A 311 11.91 -1.04 18.77
N CYS A 312 12.56 -0.40 17.79
CA CYS A 312 13.82 -0.87 17.23
C CYS A 312 14.98 -0.60 18.18
N MET A 313 15.87 -1.58 18.32
CA MET A 313 17.13 -1.43 19.08
C MET A 313 18.32 -1.50 18.13
N MET A 314 19.25 -0.57 18.27
CA MET A 314 20.51 -0.57 17.53
C MET A 314 21.44 -1.64 18.13
N LEU A 315 21.52 -2.82 17.49
CA LEU A 315 22.27 -3.96 18.01
C LEU A 315 23.79 -3.86 17.84
N ASP A 316 24.24 -2.92 17.02
CA ASP A 316 25.66 -2.60 16.78
C ASP A 316 26.26 -1.63 17.80
N LYS A 317 25.43 -1.04 18.67
CA LYS A 317 25.81 -0.01 19.65
C LYS A 317 25.28 -0.32 21.03
N SER A 318 25.98 0.20 22.06
CA SER A 318 25.49 0.19 23.44
C SER A 318 24.22 1.10 23.55
N PRO A 319 23.20 0.67 24.31
CA PRO A 319 23.11 -0.56 25.09
C PRO A 319 22.59 -1.78 24.33
N GLY A 320 22.13 -1.62 23.05
CA GLY A 320 21.47 -2.66 22.27
C GLY A 320 22.37 -3.86 21.89
N ASN A 321 23.69 -3.69 21.89
CA ASN A 321 24.63 -4.78 21.66
C ASN A 321 24.79 -5.73 22.87
N ASN A 322 24.08 -5.47 23.98
CA ASN A 322 24.06 -6.35 25.15
C ASN A 322 22.82 -7.26 25.11
N PRO A 323 22.97 -8.60 24.94
CA PRO A 323 21.83 -9.51 24.78
C PRO A 323 20.90 -9.55 25.99
N ASP A 324 21.43 -9.40 27.22
CA ASP A 324 20.60 -9.37 28.42
C ASP A 324 19.80 -8.07 28.51
N PHE A 325 20.36 -6.92 28.09
CA PHE A 325 19.59 -5.69 27.95
C PHE A 325 18.41 -5.85 26.97
N VAL A 326 18.66 -6.33 25.74
CA VAL A 326 17.64 -6.56 24.75
C VAL A 326 16.53 -7.48 25.27
N LYS A 327 16.93 -8.60 25.91
CA LYS A 327 15.97 -9.56 26.45
C LYS A 327 15.14 -8.96 27.59
N GLY A 328 15.75 -8.21 28.50
CA GLY A 328 15.05 -7.52 29.56
C GLY A 328 14.04 -6.51 29.06
N MET A 329 14.41 -5.72 28.06
CA MET A 329 13.51 -4.73 27.45
C MET A 329 12.34 -5.37 26.73
N LYS A 330 12.51 -6.52 26.07
CA LYS A 330 11.43 -7.27 25.40
C LYS A 330 10.36 -7.77 26.38
N PHE A 331 10.73 -8.19 27.60
CA PHE A 331 9.79 -8.62 28.64
C PHE A 331 8.90 -7.49 29.18
N LEU A 332 9.25 -6.22 28.98
CA LEU A 332 8.49 -5.07 29.47
C LEU A 332 7.41 -4.57 28.50
N HIS A 333 7.30 -5.15 27.32
CA HIS A 333 6.26 -4.75 26.37
C HIS A 333 4.89 -5.32 26.74
N ARG A 334 3.96 -4.43 27.05
CA ARG A 334 2.53 -4.74 27.29
C ARG A 334 1.77 -4.76 25.98
N ARG A 335 2.10 -5.71 25.08
CA ARG A 335 1.52 -5.82 23.72
C ARG A 335 0.00 -5.88 23.74
N ASP A 336 -0.56 -6.67 24.65
CA ASP A 336 -2.01 -6.78 24.90
C ASP A 336 -2.66 -5.44 25.25
N LYS A 337 -2.03 -4.67 26.14
CA LYS A 337 -2.53 -3.36 26.56
C LYS A 337 -2.36 -2.30 25.49
N ILE A 338 -1.30 -2.36 24.68
CA ILE A 338 -1.11 -1.45 23.54
C ILE A 338 -2.27 -1.62 22.57
N VAL A 339 -2.56 -2.86 22.14
CA VAL A 339 -3.68 -3.14 21.25
C VAL A 339 -5.02 -2.69 21.87
N LYS A 340 -5.29 -3.05 23.12
CA LYS A 340 -6.57 -2.76 23.77
C LYS A 340 -6.76 -1.27 24.09
N SER A 341 -5.75 -0.63 24.68
CA SER A 341 -5.92 0.69 25.30
C SER A 341 -5.47 1.84 24.39
N ILE A 342 -4.41 1.64 23.58
CA ILE A 342 -3.87 2.66 22.69
C ILE A 342 -4.52 2.54 21.32
N LEU A 343 -4.42 1.35 20.70
CA LEU A 343 -5.00 1.10 19.38
C LEU A 343 -6.51 0.86 19.39
N LYS A 344 -7.16 0.86 20.55
CA LYS A 344 -8.62 0.65 20.70
C LYS A 344 -9.15 -0.60 20.00
N GLY A 345 -8.33 -1.64 19.89
CA GLY A 345 -8.67 -2.87 19.18
C GLY A 345 -8.37 -2.85 17.68
N GLN A 346 -7.88 -1.74 17.14
CA GLN A 346 -7.50 -1.59 15.73
C GLN A 346 -6.10 -2.17 15.48
N GLY A 347 -5.97 -3.49 15.58
CA GLY A 347 -4.72 -4.19 15.38
C GLY A 347 -4.66 -5.54 16.09
N THR A 348 -3.60 -6.28 15.84
CA THR A 348 -3.33 -7.58 16.47
C THR A 348 -2.02 -7.54 17.22
N VAL A 349 -1.86 -8.43 18.22
CA VAL A 349 -0.58 -8.56 18.93
C VAL A 349 0.44 -9.15 17.98
N GLY A 350 1.53 -8.42 17.78
CA GLY A 350 2.71 -8.86 17.03
C GLY A 350 3.73 -9.59 17.91
N ASN A 351 4.76 -10.14 17.27
CA ASN A 351 5.90 -10.75 17.92
C ASN A 351 7.18 -9.93 17.67
N ASP A 352 8.33 -10.44 18.06
CA ASP A 352 9.63 -9.77 17.93
C ASP A 352 10.27 -9.98 16.53
N HIS A 353 9.46 -10.12 15.50
CA HIS A 353 9.89 -10.24 14.10
C HIS A 353 8.89 -9.51 13.18
N PRO A 354 9.33 -9.02 12.02
CA PRO A 354 8.50 -8.19 11.12
C PRO A 354 7.46 -8.99 10.33
N ILE A 355 7.63 -10.32 10.19
CA ILE A 355 6.73 -11.15 9.40
C ILE A 355 5.45 -11.39 10.18
N ASN A 356 4.35 -10.83 9.72
CA ASN A 356 3.03 -10.96 10.32
C ASN A 356 2.06 -11.77 9.43
N ARG A 357 0.81 -11.91 9.84
CA ARG A 357 -0.19 -12.73 9.14
C ARG A 357 -0.50 -12.27 7.71
N ALA A 358 -0.22 -11.02 7.36
CA ALA A 358 -0.42 -10.52 6.00
C ALA A 358 0.56 -11.12 4.99
N PHE A 359 1.67 -11.71 5.45
CA PHE A 359 2.60 -12.44 4.61
C PHE A 359 2.18 -13.89 4.28
N GLY A 360 0.96 -14.28 4.67
CA GLY A 360 0.39 -15.59 4.31
C GLY A 360 1.27 -16.77 4.72
N PRO A 361 1.78 -17.58 3.77
CA PRO A 361 2.56 -18.78 4.05
C PRO A 361 3.89 -18.53 4.78
N ASP A 362 4.46 -17.35 4.67
CA ASP A 362 5.74 -17.00 5.30
C ASP A 362 5.60 -16.69 6.79
N PHE A 363 4.35 -16.53 7.26
CA PHE A 363 4.07 -16.30 8.68
C PHE A 363 4.12 -17.59 9.49
N CYS A 364 5.04 -17.67 10.46
CA CYS A 364 5.13 -18.79 11.38
C CYS A 364 4.23 -18.56 12.61
N SER A 365 3.07 -19.23 12.63
CA SER A 365 2.11 -19.12 13.75
C SER A 365 2.54 -19.88 15.01
N GLU A 366 3.54 -20.77 14.90
CA GLU A 366 4.03 -21.60 16.02
C GLU A 366 5.04 -20.86 16.91
N LEU A 367 5.59 -19.74 16.43
CA LEU A 367 6.51 -18.94 17.23
C LEU A 367 5.78 -18.32 18.43
N PRO A 368 6.22 -18.60 19.67
CA PRO A 368 5.58 -18.06 20.85
C PRO A 368 5.72 -16.54 20.91
N ILE A 369 4.61 -15.86 21.19
CA ILE A 369 4.65 -14.41 21.47
C ILE A 369 5.32 -14.18 22.82
N GLN A 370 6.31 -13.29 22.84
CA GLN A 370 7.00 -12.92 24.07
C GLN A 370 6.02 -12.34 25.11
N ALA A 371 5.80 -13.04 26.20
CA ALA A 371 4.93 -12.59 27.27
C ALA A 371 5.53 -11.41 28.05
N TYR A 372 4.66 -10.57 28.62
CA TYR A 372 5.08 -9.57 29.59
C TYR A 372 5.48 -10.26 30.91
N ASP A 373 6.71 -10.03 31.36
CA ASP A 373 7.25 -10.59 32.62
C ASP A 373 8.24 -9.60 33.26
N PRO A 374 7.79 -8.78 34.23
CA PRO A 374 8.63 -7.78 34.87
C PRO A 374 9.73 -8.37 35.74
N ASP A 375 9.56 -9.61 36.26
CA ASP A 375 10.59 -10.27 37.09
C ASP A 375 11.75 -10.75 36.22
N GLN A 376 11.46 -11.37 35.08
CA GLN A 376 12.45 -11.72 34.08
C GLN A 376 13.15 -10.47 33.53
N ALA A 377 12.38 -9.40 33.25
CA ALA A 377 12.94 -8.13 32.82
C ALA A 377 13.96 -7.58 33.83
N LYS A 378 13.58 -7.55 35.12
CA LYS A 378 14.45 -7.10 36.20
C LYS A 378 15.71 -7.94 36.33
N PHE A 379 15.59 -9.26 36.23
CA PHE A 379 16.71 -10.18 36.25
C PHE A 379 17.72 -9.89 35.14
N HIS A 380 17.23 -9.82 33.89
CA HIS A 380 18.08 -9.59 32.73
C HIS A 380 18.69 -8.18 32.70
N LEU A 381 17.95 -7.12 33.05
CA LEU A 381 18.46 -5.76 33.11
C LEU A 381 19.53 -5.63 34.22
N LYS A 382 19.33 -6.27 35.38
CA LYS A 382 20.38 -6.31 36.43
C LYS A 382 21.63 -7.03 35.93
N LYS A 383 21.49 -8.14 35.23
CA LYS A 383 22.60 -8.91 34.67
C LYS A 383 23.35 -8.14 33.57
N SER A 384 22.65 -7.32 32.79
CA SER A 384 23.28 -6.45 31.78
C SER A 384 24.18 -5.37 32.37
N GLY A 385 23.95 -4.98 33.65
CA GLY A 385 24.62 -3.85 34.28
C GLY A 385 24.16 -2.48 33.81
N ILE A 386 23.18 -2.42 32.91
CA ILE A 386 22.65 -1.18 32.34
C ILE A 386 21.43 -0.72 33.14
N THR A 387 21.45 0.53 33.60
CA THR A 387 20.42 1.12 34.47
C THR A 387 19.56 2.17 33.77
N SER A 388 19.99 2.66 32.61
CA SER A 388 19.23 3.65 31.81
C SER A 388 19.47 3.49 30.32
N ALA A 389 18.51 3.96 29.52
CA ALA A 389 18.61 4.05 28.07
C ALA A 389 17.79 5.21 27.54
N GLU A 390 18.06 5.65 26.31
CA GLU A 390 17.27 6.64 25.61
C GLU A 390 16.48 5.97 24.48
N CYS A 391 15.23 6.39 24.30
CA CYS A 391 14.36 5.98 23.21
C CYS A 391 13.91 7.24 22.46
N TYR A 392 14.25 7.31 21.17
CA TYR A 392 13.86 8.40 20.28
C TYR A 392 12.54 8.05 19.60
N VAL A 393 11.57 8.95 19.65
CA VAL A 393 10.21 8.70 19.19
C VAL A 393 9.73 9.86 18.31
N ALA A 394 9.36 9.56 17.07
CA ALA A 394 8.59 10.44 16.19
C ALA A 394 7.15 9.93 16.05
N GLU A 395 6.18 10.80 15.79
CA GLU A 395 4.78 10.41 15.61
C GLU A 395 4.54 9.90 14.17
N VAL A 396 5.31 8.89 13.78
CA VAL A 396 5.23 8.27 12.43
C VAL A 396 4.05 7.32 12.26
N SER A 397 3.42 6.94 13.36
CA SER A 397 2.22 6.09 13.36
C SER A 397 1.35 6.47 14.56
N PRO A 398 0.02 6.52 14.42
CA PRO A 398 -0.88 6.87 15.52
C PRO A 398 -0.67 5.99 16.76
N GLY A 399 -0.43 6.62 17.91
CA GLY A 399 -0.28 5.96 19.19
C GLY A 399 1.13 5.47 19.54
N ILE A 400 2.14 5.66 18.68
CA ILE A 400 3.51 5.21 18.98
C ILE A 400 4.11 5.96 20.18
N THR A 401 3.83 7.25 20.32
CA THR A 401 4.24 8.02 21.49
C THR A 401 3.60 7.47 22.77
N ASP A 402 2.30 7.19 22.77
CA ASP A 402 1.58 6.64 23.91
C ASP A 402 2.10 5.23 24.28
N ALA A 403 2.43 4.40 23.28
CA ALA A 403 3.04 3.08 23.49
C ALA A 403 4.44 3.20 24.14
N SER A 404 5.25 4.15 23.68
CA SER A 404 6.58 4.40 24.26
C SER A 404 6.51 4.89 25.71
N LEU A 405 5.55 5.76 26.01
CA LEU A 405 5.32 6.21 27.39
C LEU A 405 4.78 5.10 28.28
N MET A 406 3.97 4.18 27.74
CA MET A 406 3.55 2.98 28.48
C MET A 406 4.76 2.10 28.79
N TRP A 407 5.64 1.88 27.85
CA TRP A 407 6.87 1.12 28.05
C TRP A 407 7.78 1.78 29.09
N GLN A 408 7.98 3.09 29.04
CA GLN A 408 8.72 3.85 30.05
C GLN A 408 8.16 3.62 31.46
N ARG A 409 6.84 3.65 31.64
CA ARG A 409 6.19 3.39 32.93
C ARG A 409 6.45 1.97 33.44
N GLU A 410 6.46 0.97 32.56
CA GLU A 410 6.81 -0.40 32.96
C GLU A 410 8.29 -0.53 33.33
N CYS A 411 9.20 0.19 32.67
CA CYS A 411 10.60 0.30 33.07
C CYS A 411 10.77 0.92 34.46
N GLN A 412 10.08 2.02 34.74
CA GLN A 412 10.13 2.70 36.05
C GLN A 412 9.68 1.81 37.19
N LYS A 413 8.69 0.94 37.03
CA LYS A 413 8.22 0.01 38.07
C LYS A 413 9.29 -0.95 38.57
N ILE A 414 10.24 -1.28 37.73
CA ILE A 414 11.36 -2.18 38.08
C ILE A 414 12.67 -1.44 38.35
N GLY A 415 12.63 -0.10 38.39
CA GLY A 415 13.79 0.74 38.69
C GLY A 415 14.73 1.00 37.52
N PHE A 416 14.26 0.81 36.28
CA PHE A 416 15.02 1.13 35.06
C PHE A 416 14.63 2.50 34.52
N ASP A 417 15.59 3.38 34.18
CA ASP A 417 15.38 4.73 33.69
C ASP A 417 15.38 4.75 32.15
N LEU A 418 14.18 4.61 31.52
CA LEU A 418 14.01 4.79 30.09
C LEU A 418 13.63 6.24 29.80
N LYS A 419 14.49 6.98 29.12
CA LYS A 419 14.27 8.39 28.73
C LYS A 419 13.66 8.47 27.35
N ILE A 420 12.44 9.01 27.25
CA ILE A 420 11.80 9.25 25.96
C ILE A 420 12.22 10.62 25.43
N LYS A 421 12.78 10.63 24.22
CA LYS A 421 13.20 11.81 23.46
C LYS A 421 12.28 11.96 22.24
N LYS A 422 11.40 12.96 22.25
CA LYS A 422 10.62 13.29 21.06
C LYS A 422 11.51 13.95 20.02
N VAL A 423 11.38 13.49 18.80
CA VAL A 423 12.04 14.03 17.60
C VAL A 423 10.97 14.37 16.56
N PRO A 424 11.28 15.24 15.60
CA PRO A 424 10.38 15.60 14.52
C PRO A 424 9.90 14.41 13.73
#